data_6dcf2ee48479a81f8ccf88245bdd3123
#
_entry.id   6dcf2ee48479a81f8ccf88245bdd3123
#
_cell.length_a   1.000
_cell.length_b   1.000
_cell.length_c   1.000
_cell.angle_alpha   90.00
_cell.angle_beta   90.00
_cell.angle_gamma   90.00
#
_symmetry.space_group_name_H-M   'P 1'
#
loop_
_entity.id
_entity.type
_entity.pdbx_description
1 polymer ?
#
loop_
_entity_poly.entity_id
_entity_poly.type
_entity_poly.pdbx_seq_one_letter_code
_entity_poly.pdbx_strand_id
1 'polypeptide(L)'
;NHEIWRNNGIEAFTSTPVYRNGRVYTTIKRGELVCLDANTGEEHWVLKLAPDQIHASPTWADGRLYVPMFNGKLFVVEDTGESAKIINELDLGSACLAAPAVAHGRVLVQSKRKLYCFGSKSPAPPFVVKPYEGFKHILTDPPANDSAVSLQVVPAEFALKAGNEIKFDVFSLDASGKRIAKING
;
A
#
# COMPACT_ATOMS: atom_id res chain seq x y z
N ASN A 1 2.21 -8.75 -20.82
CA ASN A 1 1.71 -9.04 -19.48
C ASN A 1 0.95 -10.36 -19.51
N HIS A 2 1.30 -11.30 -18.64
CA HIS A 2 0.63 -12.58 -18.53
C HIS A 2 -0.05 -12.65 -17.16
N GLU A 3 -1.34 -13.04 -17.16
CA GLU A 3 -2.03 -13.44 -15.95
C GLU A 3 -1.42 -14.77 -15.48
N ILE A 4 -0.98 -14.85 -14.23
CA ILE A 4 -0.38 -16.06 -13.66
C ILE A 4 -1.48 -16.98 -13.14
N TRP A 5 -2.44 -16.41 -12.41
CA TRP A 5 -3.61 -17.13 -11.91
C TRP A 5 -4.80 -16.18 -11.70
N ARG A 6 -5.98 -16.74 -11.58
CA ARG A 6 -7.21 -16.04 -11.23
C ARG A 6 -8.02 -16.87 -10.24
N ASN A 7 -8.47 -16.24 -9.17
CA ASN A 7 -9.40 -16.84 -8.22
C ASN A 7 -10.74 -16.10 -8.28
N ASN A 8 -11.79 -16.75 -8.80
CA ASN A 8 -13.11 -16.15 -8.97
C ASN A 8 -13.99 -16.19 -7.71
N GLY A 9 -13.56 -16.89 -6.65
CA GLY A 9 -14.27 -17.00 -5.37
C GLY A 9 -13.96 -15.88 -4.38
N ILE A 10 -12.95 -15.06 -4.66
CA ILE A 10 -12.46 -14.00 -3.77
C ILE A 10 -13.05 -12.65 -4.19
N GLU A 11 -14.10 -12.21 -3.50
CA GLU A 11 -14.72 -10.92 -3.72
C GLU A 11 -14.27 -9.93 -2.63
N ALA A 12 -13.15 -9.26 -2.84
CA ALA A 12 -12.59 -8.24 -1.96
C ALA A 12 -13.19 -6.86 -2.29
N PHE A 13 -14.34 -6.54 -1.78
CA PHE A 13 -15.15 -5.37 -2.12
C PHE A 13 -14.35 -4.05 -2.28
N THR A 14 -13.73 -3.54 -1.20
CA THR A 14 -12.89 -2.33 -1.22
C THR A 14 -11.52 -2.55 -0.60
N SER A 15 -11.25 -3.78 -0.17
CA SER A 15 -10.05 -4.15 0.55
C SER A 15 -8.89 -4.40 -0.42
N THR A 16 -7.72 -3.88 -0.10
CA THR A 16 -6.48 -4.18 -0.80
C THR A 16 -5.82 -5.41 -0.17
N PRO A 17 -5.36 -6.39 -0.96
CA PRO A 17 -4.65 -7.53 -0.41
C PRO A 17 -3.26 -7.17 0.10
N VAL A 18 -2.75 -7.95 1.05
CA VAL A 18 -1.38 -7.86 1.58
C VAL A 18 -0.59 -9.07 1.12
N TYR A 19 0.57 -8.84 0.51
CA TYR A 19 1.53 -9.90 0.19
C TYR A 19 2.60 -10.01 1.27
N ARG A 20 2.85 -11.23 1.74
CA ARG A 20 3.96 -11.51 2.65
C ARG A 20 4.43 -12.95 2.54
N ASN A 21 5.74 -13.17 2.32
CA ASN A 21 6.39 -14.48 2.35
C ASN A 21 5.69 -15.55 1.49
N GLY A 22 5.35 -15.24 0.23
CA GLY A 22 4.68 -16.18 -0.68
C GLY A 22 3.19 -16.36 -0.42
N ARG A 23 2.59 -15.56 0.49
CA ARG A 23 1.17 -15.58 0.83
C ARG A 23 0.50 -14.26 0.51
N VAL A 24 -0.77 -14.33 0.12
CA VAL A 24 -1.64 -13.19 -0.09
C VAL A 24 -2.78 -13.26 0.92
N TYR A 25 -2.94 -12.19 1.70
CA TYR A 25 -4.03 -12.07 2.66
C TYR A 25 -5.02 -11.03 2.17
N THR A 26 -6.28 -11.38 2.14
CA THR A 26 -7.34 -10.46 1.74
C THR A 26 -8.59 -10.65 2.58
N THR A 27 -9.32 -9.58 2.76
CA THR A 27 -10.64 -9.63 3.40
C THR A 27 -11.72 -9.62 2.33
N ILE A 28 -12.75 -10.43 2.51
CA ILE A 28 -13.81 -10.56 1.53
C ILE A 28 -15.18 -10.15 2.08
N LYS A 29 -16.11 -9.87 1.18
CA LYS A 29 -17.44 -9.31 1.52
C LYS A 29 -18.26 -10.13 2.51
N ARG A 30 -17.95 -11.41 2.65
CA ARG A 30 -18.61 -12.29 3.62
C ARG A 30 -18.10 -12.14 5.07
N GLY A 31 -17.24 -11.17 5.35
CA GLY A 31 -16.67 -10.96 6.67
C GLY A 31 -15.57 -11.98 7.02
N GLU A 32 -14.85 -12.45 6.04
CA GLU A 32 -13.78 -13.45 6.15
C GLU A 32 -12.43 -12.84 5.81
N LEU A 33 -11.40 -13.27 6.51
CA LEU A 33 -10.00 -13.10 6.15
C LEU A 33 -9.54 -14.38 5.48
N VAL A 34 -8.98 -14.27 4.29
CA VAL A 34 -8.53 -15.40 3.47
C VAL A 34 -7.02 -15.31 3.25
N CYS A 35 -6.35 -16.44 3.32
CA CYS A 35 -4.94 -16.59 2.92
C CYS A 35 -4.85 -17.47 1.69
N LEU A 36 -4.15 -16.98 0.67
CA LEU A 36 -3.90 -17.67 -0.58
C LEU A 36 -2.39 -17.90 -0.78
N ASP A 37 -2.04 -18.94 -1.51
CA ASP A 37 -0.70 -19.07 -2.08
C ASP A 37 -0.51 -18.01 -3.18
N ALA A 38 0.58 -17.28 -3.12
CA ALA A 38 0.83 -16.18 -4.05
C ALA A 38 1.22 -16.64 -5.47
N ASN A 39 1.67 -17.88 -5.64
CA ASN A 39 2.07 -18.41 -6.94
C ASN A 39 0.93 -19.11 -7.67
N THR A 40 0.01 -19.74 -6.91
CA THR A 40 -1.06 -20.58 -7.47
C THR A 40 -2.44 -19.95 -7.34
N GLY A 41 -2.64 -19.05 -6.37
CA GLY A 41 -3.95 -18.49 -6.01
C GLY A 41 -4.85 -19.46 -5.25
N GLU A 42 -4.32 -20.63 -4.84
CA GLU A 42 -5.04 -21.61 -4.03
C GLU A 42 -5.18 -21.14 -2.58
N GLU A 43 -6.27 -21.53 -1.95
CA GLU A 43 -6.60 -21.16 -0.59
C GLU A 43 -5.83 -22.01 0.42
N HIS A 44 -5.07 -21.38 1.31
CA HIS A 44 -4.48 -22.05 2.46
C HIS A 44 -5.48 -22.19 3.61
N TRP A 45 -6.16 -21.08 3.95
CA TRP A 45 -7.16 -21.05 5.01
C TRP A 45 -8.12 -19.87 4.89
N VAL A 46 -9.27 -20.00 5.52
CA VAL A 46 -10.29 -18.96 5.70
C VAL A 46 -10.59 -18.79 7.18
N LEU A 47 -10.62 -17.55 7.67
CA LEU A 47 -11.00 -17.22 9.03
C LEU A 47 -12.23 -16.30 9.02
N LYS A 48 -13.34 -16.77 9.59
CA LYS A 48 -14.54 -15.96 9.79
C LYS A 48 -14.33 -14.95 10.92
N LEU A 49 -14.49 -13.65 10.63
CA LEU A 49 -14.33 -12.56 11.59
C LEU A 49 -15.63 -11.89 11.95
N ALA A 50 -16.56 -11.77 11.00
CA ALA A 50 -17.87 -11.13 11.19
C ALA A 50 -18.91 -11.70 10.23
N PRO A 51 -20.21 -11.50 10.49
CA PRO A 51 -21.26 -11.99 9.59
C PRO A 51 -21.33 -11.21 8.27
N ASP A 52 -20.80 -10.00 8.19
CA ASP A 52 -21.01 -9.05 7.12
C ASP A 52 -19.72 -8.42 6.58
N GLN A 53 -19.87 -7.48 5.65
CA GLN A 53 -18.84 -6.89 4.80
C GLN A 53 -17.69 -6.26 5.57
N ILE A 54 -16.49 -6.45 4.99
CA ILE A 54 -15.25 -5.79 5.38
C ILE A 54 -14.90 -4.75 4.31
N HIS A 55 -14.71 -3.51 4.71
CA HIS A 55 -14.29 -2.42 3.83
C HIS A 55 -12.81 -2.09 3.98
N ALA A 56 -12.27 -2.25 5.18
CA ALA A 56 -10.89 -1.91 5.47
C ALA A 56 -9.93 -3.00 5.00
N SER A 57 -8.77 -2.58 4.52
CA SER A 57 -7.69 -3.49 4.16
C SER A 57 -6.98 -4.01 5.41
N PRO A 58 -6.53 -5.27 5.44
CA PRO A 58 -5.67 -5.77 6.50
C PRO A 58 -4.30 -5.10 6.44
N THR A 59 -3.59 -5.03 7.55
CA THR A 59 -2.20 -4.57 7.61
C THR A 59 -1.35 -5.66 8.25
N TRP A 60 -0.27 -6.05 7.58
CA TRP A 60 0.73 -6.94 8.17
C TRP A 60 1.81 -6.13 8.87
N ALA A 61 2.05 -6.42 10.13
CA ALA A 61 3.16 -5.88 10.88
C ALA A 61 3.53 -6.81 12.03
N ASP A 62 4.83 -6.93 12.32
CA ASP A 62 5.37 -7.68 13.45
C ASP A 62 4.82 -9.11 13.58
N GLY A 63 4.76 -9.83 12.46
CA GLY A 63 4.26 -11.22 12.40
C GLY A 63 2.75 -11.38 12.55
N ARG A 64 1.97 -10.29 12.47
CA ARG A 64 0.52 -10.28 12.73
C ARG A 64 -0.24 -9.53 11.65
N LEU A 65 -1.50 -9.89 11.50
CA LEU A 65 -2.48 -9.17 10.67
C LEU A 65 -3.40 -8.35 11.58
N TYR A 66 -3.50 -7.07 11.31
CA TYR A 66 -4.43 -6.16 11.95
C TYR A 66 -5.61 -5.94 11.00
N VAL A 67 -6.79 -6.39 11.41
CA VAL A 67 -7.98 -6.44 10.54
C VAL A 67 -9.12 -5.64 11.17
N PRO A 68 -9.29 -4.37 10.79
CA PRO A 68 -10.41 -3.56 11.25
C PRO A 68 -11.66 -3.90 10.46
N MET A 69 -12.82 -3.84 11.13
CA MET A 69 -14.10 -4.28 10.61
C MET A 69 -15.10 -3.15 10.54
N PHE A 70 -16.08 -3.29 9.65
CA PHE A 70 -17.17 -2.34 9.51
C PHE A 70 -18.07 -2.27 10.77
N ASN A 71 -18.18 -3.37 11.51
CA ASN A 71 -18.92 -3.42 12.79
C ASN A 71 -18.20 -2.73 13.97
N GLY A 72 -17.04 -2.11 13.73
CA GLY A 72 -16.26 -1.39 14.73
C GLY A 72 -15.27 -2.24 15.53
N LYS A 73 -15.10 -3.50 15.19
CA LYS A 73 -14.10 -4.36 15.81
C LYS A 73 -12.76 -4.27 15.11
N LEU A 74 -11.68 -4.41 15.84
CA LEU A 74 -10.32 -4.63 15.34
C LEU A 74 -9.87 -6.00 15.81
N PHE A 75 -9.56 -6.89 14.87
CA PHE A 75 -8.96 -8.18 15.15
C PHE A 75 -7.44 -8.14 14.93
N VAL A 76 -6.70 -8.76 15.83
CA VAL A 76 -5.28 -9.07 15.64
C VAL A 76 -5.18 -10.58 15.44
N VAL A 77 -4.68 -10.97 14.27
CA VAL A 77 -4.66 -12.34 13.80
C VAL A 77 -3.23 -12.81 13.58
N GLU A 78 -2.93 -14.00 14.04
CA GLU A 78 -1.69 -14.74 13.79
C GLU A 78 -1.93 -15.81 12.72
N ASP A 79 -1.07 -15.84 11.70
CA ASP A 79 -1.01 -16.95 10.73
C ASP A 79 -0.15 -18.07 11.32
N THR A 80 -0.75 -19.24 11.52
CA THR A 80 -0.07 -20.42 12.05
C THR A 80 0.42 -21.37 10.97
N GLY A 81 0.30 -20.98 9.69
CA GLY A 81 0.69 -21.77 8.52
C GLY A 81 -0.50 -22.47 7.88
N GLU A 82 -1.12 -23.41 8.52
CA GLU A 82 -2.28 -24.17 8.02
C GLU A 82 -3.62 -23.55 8.43
N SER A 83 -3.60 -22.58 9.35
CA SER A 83 -4.79 -21.91 9.87
C SER A 83 -4.45 -20.52 10.36
N ALA A 84 -5.43 -19.81 10.87
CA ALA A 84 -5.23 -18.52 11.52
C ALA A 84 -5.90 -18.47 12.88
N LYS A 85 -5.29 -17.71 13.82
CA LYS A 85 -5.78 -17.57 15.18
C LYS A 85 -6.02 -16.10 15.50
N ILE A 86 -7.20 -15.78 16.02
CA ILE A 86 -7.47 -14.46 16.62
C ILE A 86 -6.74 -14.44 17.97
N ILE A 87 -5.75 -13.56 18.11
CA ILE A 87 -4.97 -13.37 19.33
C ILE A 87 -5.44 -12.18 20.16
N ASN A 88 -6.15 -11.25 19.53
CA ASN A 88 -6.79 -10.13 20.23
C ASN A 88 -7.99 -9.61 19.44
N GLU A 89 -8.97 -9.07 20.16
CA GLU A 89 -10.15 -8.40 19.64
C GLU A 89 -10.43 -7.14 20.46
N LEU A 90 -10.64 -6.01 19.78
CA LEU A 90 -10.92 -4.72 20.39
C LEU A 90 -12.22 -4.15 19.79
N ASP A 91 -13.09 -3.62 20.62
CA ASP A 91 -14.26 -2.86 20.16
C ASP A 91 -13.93 -1.37 20.13
N LEU A 92 -13.97 -0.77 18.97
CA LEU A 92 -13.71 0.65 18.73
C LEU A 92 -15.00 1.50 18.70
N GLY A 93 -16.14 0.86 18.89
CA GLY A 93 -17.47 1.51 19.05
C GLY A 93 -18.00 2.19 17.79
N SER A 94 -17.31 2.12 16.66
CA SER A 94 -17.83 2.62 15.37
C SER A 94 -17.04 2.05 14.20
N ALA A 95 -17.68 1.97 13.03
CA ALA A 95 -17.15 1.36 11.82
C ALA A 95 -15.74 1.84 11.45
N CYS A 96 -14.91 0.90 11.05
CA CYS A 96 -13.58 1.15 10.51
C CYS A 96 -13.59 0.88 9.01
N LEU A 97 -13.06 1.83 8.24
CA LEU A 97 -13.04 1.79 6.76
C LEU A 97 -11.62 1.85 6.17
N ALA A 98 -10.65 2.23 6.99
CA ALA A 98 -9.27 2.43 6.58
C ALA A 98 -8.36 1.33 7.14
N ALA A 99 -7.29 1.02 6.42
CA ALA A 99 -6.24 0.15 6.91
C ALA A 99 -5.55 0.77 8.13
N PRO A 100 -5.15 -0.02 9.14
CA PRO A 100 -4.31 0.46 10.23
C PRO A 100 -2.92 0.88 9.74
N ALA A 101 -2.33 1.87 10.38
CA ALA A 101 -0.93 2.19 10.22
C ALA A 101 -0.14 1.64 11.41
N VAL A 102 0.98 0.95 11.13
CA VAL A 102 1.84 0.41 12.18
C VAL A 102 3.25 0.95 12.00
N ALA A 103 3.74 1.65 13.01
CA ALA A 103 5.07 2.23 13.02
C ALA A 103 5.56 2.46 14.45
N HIS A 104 6.85 2.31 14.68
CA HIS A 104 7.53 2.64 15.96
C HIS A 104 6.84 2.05 17.20
N GLY A 105 6.39 0.79 17.12
CA GLY A 105 5.68 0.14 18.22
C GLY A 105 4.29 0.73 18.52
N ARG A 106 3.72 1.45 17.57
CA ARG A 106 2.35 1.99 17.63
C ARG A 106 1.49 1.40 16.53
N VAL A 107 0.23 1.17 16.85
CA VAL A 107 -0.82 0.80 15.90
C VAL A 107 -1.85 1.93 15.91
N LEU A 108 -2.01 2.62 14.79
CA LEU A 108 -3.00 3.67 14.61
C LEU A 108 -4.18 3.11 13.82
N VAL A 109 -5.37 3.25 14.35
CA VAL A 109 -6.61 2.76 13.74
C VAL A 109 -7.64 3.87 13.71
N GLN A 110 -8.15 4.14 12.50
CA GLN A 110 -9.20 5.13 12.29
C GLN A 110 -10.57 4.45 12.28
N SER A 111 -11.43 4.85 13.19
CA SER A 111 -12.87 4.61 13.09
C SER A 111 -13.59 5.84 12.52
N LYS A 112 -14.87 5.73 12.16
CA LYS A 112 -15.66 6.91 11.70
C LYS A 112 -15.68 8.06 12.68
N ARG A 113 -15.45 7.81 13.96
CA ARG A 113 -15.59 8.83 15.03
C ARG A 113 -14.30 9.20 15.70
N LYS A 114 -13.28 8.32 15.69
CA LYS A 114 -12.07 8.49 16.51
C LYS A 114 -10.85 7.93 15.80
N LEU A 115 -9.70 8.51 16.07
CA LEU A 115 -8.39 7.93 15.80
C LEU A 115 -7.84 7.35 17.11
N TYR A 116 -7.48 6.08 17.08
CA TYR A 116 -6.89 5.36 18.20
C TYR A 116 -5.39 5.16 17.95
N CYS A 117 -4.61 5.23 19.02
CA CYS A 117 -3.20 4.89 19.02
C CYS A 117 -2.95 3.86 20.12
N PHE A 118 -2.66 2.62 19.74
CA PHE A 118 -2.30 1.54 20.65
C PHE A 118 -0.80 1.33 20.66
N GLY A 119 -0.25 0.86 21.77
CA GLY A 119 1.16 0.55 21.92
C GLY A 119 1.65 0.75 23.35
N SER A 120 2.96 0.62 23.56
CA SER A 120 3.57 0.88 24.87
C SER A 120 3.41 2.36 25.28
N LYS A 121 3.27 2.62 26.59
CA LYS A 121 3.31 3.99 27.13
C LYS A 121 4.70 4.61 27.08
N SER A 122 5.74 3.79 26.88
CA SER A 122 7.11 4.30 26.71
C SER A 122 7.20 5.18 25.47
N PRO A 123 8.04 6.24 25.49
CA PRO A 123 8.28 7.05 24.32
C PRO A 123 8.69 6.16 23.14
N ALA A 124 8.16 6.41 21.97
CA ALA A 124 8.70 5.79 20.76
C ALA A 124 10.16 6.23 20.60
N PRO A 125 11.04 5.35 20.10
CA PRO A 125 12.40 5.77 19.79
C PRO A 125 12.35 6.95 18.81
N PRO A 126 13.30 7.91 18.92
CA PRO A 126 13.30 9.06 18.04
C PRO A 126 13.31 8.59 16.57
N PHE A 127 12.46 9.20 15.78
CA PHE A 127 12.40 8.93 14.35
C PHE A 127 13.66 9.49 13.70
N VAL A 128 14.58 8.62 13.34
CA VAL A 128 15.73 9.00 12.51
C VAL A 128 15.28 8.96 11.07
N VAL A 129 15.02 10.13 10.49
CA VAL A 129 14.85 10.26 9.04
C VAL A 129 16.20 9.90 8.42
N LYS A 130 16.34 8.67 7.91
CA LYS A 130 17.45 8.41 7.00
C LYS A 130 17.23 9.31 5.77
N PRO A 131 18.25 10.06 5.34
CA PRO A 131 18.14 10.79 4.08
C PRO A 131 17.67 9.80 3.01
N TYR A 132 16.68 10.23 2.22
CA TYR A 132 16.25 9.43 1.08
C TYR A 132 17.43 9.37 0.10
N GLU A 133 18.07 8.21 0.01
CA GLU A 133 19.23 8.01 -0.90
C GLU A 133 18.81 7.95 -2.38
N GLY A 134 17.56 8.25 -2.67
CA GLY A 134 16.95 8.09 -3.98
C GLY A 134 16.74 6.61 -4.31
N PHE A 135 15.77 6.31 -5.16
CA PHE A 135 15.80 5.03 -5.85
C PHE A 135 17.02 5.07 -6.79
N LYS A 136 18.05 4.32 -6.48
CA LYS A 136 18.97 3.90 -7.52
C LYS A 136 18.12 3.02 -8.44
N HIS A 137 17.51 3.65 -9.45
CA HIS A 137 16.86 2.91 -10.51
C HIS A 137 17.94 2.05 -11.16
N ILE A 138 18.03 0.80 -10.74
CA ILE A 138 18.70 -0.27 -11.49
C ILE A 138 17.71 -0.75 -12.58
N LEU A 139 16.96 0.16 -13.13
CA LEU A 139 16.40 -0.02 -14.45
C LEU A 139 17.52 0.46 -15.37
N THR A 140 18.28 -0.47 -15.90
CA THR A 140 19.05 -0.23 -17.12
C THR A 140 18.01 0.02 -18.20
N ASP A 141 17.46 1.23 -18.19
CA ASP A 141 16.68 1.69 -19.33
C ASP A 141 17.54 1.50 -20.56
N PRO A 142 17.05 0.91 -21.63
CA PRO A 142 17.78 0.86 -22.88
C PRO A 142 18.25 2.29 -23.23
N PRO A 143 19.43 2.46 -23.83
CA PRO A 143 19.90 3.77 -24.23
C PRO A 143 18.82 4.48 -25.07
N ALA A 144 18.69 5.80 -24.92
CA ALA A 144 17.78 6.57 -25.75
C ALA A 144 18.18 6.39 -27.23
N ASN A 145 17.21 6.30 -28.11
CA ASN A 145 17.46 6.35 -29.55
C ASN A 145 17.93 7.78 -29.88
N ASP A 146 18.93 7.92 -30.75
CA ASP A 146 19.54 9.22 -31.11
C ASP A 146 18.58 10.15 -31.89
N SER A 147 17.41 9.65 -32.30
CA SER A 147 16.42 10.42 -33.07
C SER A 147 15.42 11.13 -32.15
N ALA A 148 15.54 12.45 -32.04
CA ALA A 148 14.58 13.27 -31.33
C ALA A 148 13.26 13.39 -32.11
N VAL A 149 12.12 13.07 -31.47
CA VAL A 149 10.78 13.14 -32.07
C VAL A 149 9.84 14.10 -31.34
N SER A 150 10.20 14.51 -30.12
CA SER A 150 9.38 15.44 -29.30
C SER A 150 10.23 16.24 -28.32
N LEU A 151 9.62 17.24 -27.71
CA LEU A 151 10.24 18.11 -26.71
C LEU A 151 9.50 18.03 -25.40
N GLN A 152 10.23 18.08 -24.30
CA GLN A 152 9.70 18.25 -22.96
C GLN A 152 10.17 19.57 -22.37
N VAL A 153 9.24 20.37 -21.85
CA VAL A 153 9.53 21.58 -21.09
C VAL A 153 9.31 21.31 -19.60
N VAL A 154 10.27 21.73 -18.78
CA VAL A 154 10.23 21.52 -17.32
C VAL A 154 10.47 22.87 -16.62
N PRO A 155 9.60 23.26 -15.68
CA PRO A 155 8.40 22.57 -15.21
C PRO A 155 7.25 22.62 -16.23
N ALA A 156 6.39 21.58 -16.23
CA ALA A 156 5.21 21.52 -17.09
C ALA A 156 4.07 22.43 -16.58
N GLU A 157 3.98 22.59 -15.27
CA GLU A 157 3.00 23.44 -14.58
C GLU A 157 3.68 24.24 -13.49
N PHE A 158 3.24 25.48 -13.27
CA PHE A 158 3.79 26.36 -12.24
C PHE A 158 2.79 27.46 -11.86
N ALA A 159 2.94 28.00 -10.65
CA ALA A 159 2.22 29.17 -10.19
C ALA A 159 3.22 30.31 -9.95
N LEU A 160 3.03 31.45 -10.59
CA LEU A 160 3.87 32.61 -10.47
C LEU A 160 3.10 33.78 -9.83
N LYS A 161 3.74 34.47 -8.89
CA LYS A 161 3.27 35.81 -8.45
C LYS A 161 3.74 36.85 -9.45
N ALA A 162 2.95 37.89 -9.63
CA ALA A 162 3.33 39.01 -10.48
C ALA A 162 4.71 39.60 -10.08
N GLY A 163 5.59 39.77 -11.06
CA GLY A 163 6.96 40.27 -10.88
C GLY A 163 8.02 39.19 -10.64
N ASN A 164 7.64 37.89 -10.52
CA ASN A 164 8.60 36.80 -10.44
C ASN A 164 8.91 36.21 -11.82
N GLU A 165 10.11 35.65 -11.95
CA GLU A 165 10.56 34.97 -13.16
C GLU A 165 10.69 33.47 -12.91
N ILE A 166 10.52 32.63 -13.94
CA ILE A 166 10.77 31.21 -13.94
C ILE A 166 11.69 30.83 -15.11
N LYS A 167 12.62 29.93 -14.86
CA LYS A 167 13.44 29.32 -15.90
C LYS A 167 12.85 28.00 -16.32
N PHE A 168 12.80 27.78 -17.63
CA PHE A 168 12.39 26.52 -18.22
C PHE A 168 13.62 25.76 -18.72
N ASP A 169 13.63 24.47 -18.48
CA ASP A 169 14.53 23.53 -19.13
C ASP A 169 13.78 22.82 -20.26
N VAL A 170 14.42 22.72 -21.42
CA VAL A 170 13.88 22.01 -22.58
C VAL A 170 14.74 20.79 -22.85
N PHE A 171 14.08 19.64 -23.01
CA PHE A 171 14.74 18.38 -23.33
C PHE A 171 14.20 17.81 -24.63
N SER A 172 15.06 17.25 -25.47
CA SER A 172 14.63 16.40 -26.59
C SER A 172 14.34 14.99 -26.10
N LEU A 173 13.29 14.38 -26.63
CA LEU A 173 12.86 13.04 -26.30
C LEU A 173 12.85 12.16 -27.55
N ASP A 174 13.17 10.87 -27.36
CA ASP A 174 12.98 9.83 -28.38
C ASP A 174 11.54 9.38 -28.51
N ALA A 175 11.26 8.45 -29.40
CA ALA A 175 9.92 7.91 -29.63
C ALA A 175 9.33 7.14 -28.43
N SER A 176 10.14 6.73 -27.48
CA SER A 176 9.73 6.09 -26.21
C SER A 176 9.45 7.12 -25.08
N GLY A 177 9.70 8.42 -25.34
CA GLY A 177 9.58 9.49 -24.36
C GLY A 177 10.82 9.65 -23.47
N LYS A 178 11.93 9.03 -23.81
CA LYS A 178 13.18 9.13 -23.06
C LYS A 178 13.97 10.38 -23.44
N ARG A 179 14.53 11.08 -22.46
CA ARG A 179 15.38 12.26 -22.70
C ARG A 179 16.67 11.89 -23.39
N ILE A 180 16.96 12.54 -24.51
CA ILE A 180 18.21 12.41 -25.26
C ILE A 180 19.20 13.48 -24.80
N ALA A 181 18.79 14.73 -24.84
CA ALA A 181 19.63 15.88 -24.51
C ALA A 181 18.84 17.04 -23.91
N LYS A 182 19.53 17.89 -23.14
CA LYS A 182 19.02 19.21 -22.77
C LYS A 182 19.33 20.18 -23.89
N ILE A 183 18.33 20.90 -24.35
CA ILE A 183 18.47 21.94 -25.37
C ILE A 183 18.80 23.24 -24.66
N ASN A 184 19.97 23.76 -24.92
CA ASN A 184 20.38 25.08 -24.43
C ASN A 184 19.95 26.10 -25.47
N GLY A 185 19.14 27.08 -25.06
CA GLY A 185 18.75 28.25 -25.85
C GLY A 185 19.68 29.41 -25.59
#